data_bdafdf1b1ede4f3cccd9a13046e276a0
#
_entry.id   bdafdf1b1ede4f3cccd9a13046e276a0
#
_cell.length_a   1.000
_cell.length_b   1.000
_cell.length_c   1.000
_cell.angle_alpha   90.00
_cell.angle_beta   90.00
_cell.angle_gamma   90.00
#
_symmetry.space_group_name_H-M   'P 1'
#
loop_
_entity.id
_entity.type
_entity.pdbx_description
1 polymer ?
#
loop_
_entity_poly.entity_id
_entity_poly.type
_entity_poly.pdbx_seq_one_letter_code
_entity_poly.pdbx_strand_id
1 'polypeptide(L)'
;VKIYNRANPLTPWKMMGRMHDKYLIADGKNYILGGRNTYNYFLGDFPGHKNYDRDVLVICDEPRKENSVNQLLDYFETIWEQEDSGDFHNDKKLANRKSVKKAVLELQEGYQQYFNENKGMIFDTDYTDETFETEKIALVSNPIHTASKEPVVWYQLGELMKSAKNRVKIHTPYIICNDMMYNTWEEIAENVPNFSIMTNSVANNGNPFGSADYAKNRNKILNTGIDIWEYEGGYSYHGKSILIDDDLSVIGSFNMDMRSTYLDTELILVIRSKEINKQLEEGMMEYEKVSRQALEDGTYHDPYHVKPIELTKKRQRNVFLVQHLLGWARYLF
;
A
#
# COMPACT_ATOMS: atom_id res chain seq x y z
N VAL A 1 14.59 -18.52 -7.36
CA VAL A 1 13.31 -17.80 -7.28
C VAL A 1 12.23 -18.78 -6.86
N LYS A 2 11.38 -18.37 -5.92
CA LYS A 2 10.19 -19.12 -5.50
C LYS A 2 8.91 -18.38 -5.85
N ILE A 3 7.81 -19.11 -5.97
CA ILE A 3 6.46 -18.56 -6.12
C ILE A 3 5.67 -18.97 -4.89
N TYR A 4 5.16 -17.99 -4.16
CA TYR A 4 4.23 -18.21 -3.05
C TYR A 4 2.83 -18.48 -3.58
N ASN A 5 2.19 -19.51 -3.06
CA ASN A 5 0.82 -19.94 -3.36
C ASN A 5 0.52 -19.99 -4.87
N ARG A 6 1.27 -20.81 -5.58
CA ARG A 6 1.07 -21.01 -7.03
C ARG A 6 -0.36 -21.44 -7.31
N ALA A 7 -1.01 -20.79 -8.27
CA ALA A 7 -2.37 -21.12 -8.68
C ALA A 7 -2.50 -22.61 -9.04
N ASN A 8 -3.40 -23.32 -8.36
CA ASN A 8 -3.71 -24.72 -8.60
C ASN A 8 -5.23 -24.86 -8.84
N PRO A 9 -5.69 -25.20 -10.06
CA PRO A 9 -7.12 -25.37 -10.35
C PRO A 9 -7.81 -26.46 -9.53
N LEU A 10 -7.04 -27.40 -8.95
CA LEU A 10 -7.58 -28.46 -8.10
C LEU A 10 -7.87 -28.01 -6.66
N THR A 11 -7.33 -26.86 -6.26
CA THR A 11 -7.54 -26.26 -4.94
C THR A 11 -7.90 -24.78 -5.06
N PRO A 12 -9.01 -24.44 -5.76
CA PRO A 12 -9.34 -23.03 -6.07
C PRO A 12 -9.55 -22.18 -4.82
N TRP A 13 -9.98 -22.75 -3.71
CA TRP A 13 -10.15 -22.03 -2.43
C TRP A 13 -8.82 -21.52 -1.84
N LYS A 14 -7.68 -22.18 -2.11
CA LYS A 14 -6.35 -21.69 -1.71
C LYS A 14 -5.88 -20.50 -2.55
N MET A 15 -6.49 -20.25 -3.71
CA MET A 15 -6.03 -19.22 -4.64
C MET A 15 -6.30 -17.78 -4.13
N MET A 16 -7.06 -17.61 -3.07
CA MET A 16 -7.44 -16.28 -2.57
C MET A 16 -6.34 -15.60 -1.76
N GLY A 17 -5.62 -16.33 -0.91
CA GLY A 17 -4.49 -15.79 -0.14
C GLY A 17 -3.29 -15.53 -1.04
N ARG A 18 -2.82 -14.28 -1.08
CA ARG A 18 -1.69 -13.85 -1.91
C ARG A 18 -0.61 -13.20 -1.06
N MET A 19 0.60 -13.18 -1.58
CA MET A 19 1.67 -12.36 -1.06
C MET A 19 1.48 -10.93 -1.61
N HIS A 20 1.22 -9.98 -0.72
CA HIS A 20 1.04 -8.59 -1.08
C HIS A 20 2.16 -7.68 -0.55
N ASP A 21 3.13 -8.25 0.13
CA ASP A 21 4.30 -7.57 0.67
C ASP A 21 5.23 -7.06 -0.43
N LYS A 22 5.81 -5.88 -0.24
CA LYS A 22 6.79 -5.28 -1.14
C LYS A 22 7.95 -4.75 -0.33
N TYR A 23 9.08 -5.44 -0.44
CA TYR A 23 10.31 -5.03 0.19
C TYR A 23 11.52 -5.53 -0.60
N LEU A 24 12.65 -4.86 -0.38
CA LEU A 24 13.96 -5.25 -0.90
C LEU A 24 14.96 -5.14 0.26
N ILE A 25 15.68 -6.21 0.53
CA ILE A 25 16.72 -6.24 1.57
C ILE A 25 18.08 -6.27 0.87
N ALA A 26 18.98 -5.38 1.30
CA ALA A 26 20.35 -5.30 0.82
C ALA A 26 21.33 -5.60 1.94
N ASP A 27 22.23 -6.57 1.70
CA ASP A 27 23.35 -6.97 2.57
C ASP A 27 22.97 -7.36 4.00
N GLY A 28 21.67 -7.65 4.25
CA GLY A 28 21.14 -7.95 5.58
C GLY A 28 21.22 -6.79 6.57
N LYS A 29 21.39 -5.56 6.09
CA LYS A 29 21.51 -4.33 6.89
C LYS A 29 20.48 -3.27 6.51
N ASN A 30 20.24 -3.12 5.23
CA ASN A 30 19.39 -2.07 4.71
C ASN A 30 18.18 -2.68 4.02
N TYR A 31 17.06 -1.97 4.06
CA TYR A 31 15.88 -2.40 3.29
C TYR A 31 15.01 -1.22 2.88
N ILE A 32 14.27 -1.44 1.79
CA ILE A 32 13.17 -0.59 1.38
C ILE A 32 11.89 -1.41 1.58
N LEU A 33 10.86 -0.80 2.17
CA LEU A 33 9.54 -1.41 2.36
C LEU A 33 8.45 -0.38 2.10
N GLY A 34 7.37 -0.80 1.43
CA GLY A 34 6.24 0.09 1.15
C GLY A 34 5.12 -0.56 0.35
N GLY A 35 4.39 0.25 -0.38
CA GLY A 35 3.24 -0.17 -1.20
C GLY A 35 3.57 -0.46 -2.66
N ARG A 36 4.78 -0.11 -3.12
CA ARG A 36 5.14 -0.04 -4.53
C ARG A 36 5.27 -1.41 -5.21
N ASN A 37 4.48 -1.64 -6.24
CA ASN A 37 4.61 -2.82 -7.09
C ASN A 37 5.74 -2.66 -8.12
N THR A 38 6.32 -3.79 -8.56
CA THR A 38 7.39 -3.82 -9.58
C THR A 38 6.84 -3.79 -11.02
N TYR A 39 5.91 -2.89 -11.30
CA TYR A 39 5.39 -2.62 -12.64
C TYR A 39 5.88 -1.27 -13.14
N ASN A 40 6.04 -1.14 -14.47
CA ASN A 40 6.55 0.08 -15.11
C ASN A 40 5.81 1.36 -14.70
N TYR A 41 4.49 1.31 -14.54
CA TYR A 41 3.71 2.48 -14.11
C TYR A 41 3.80 2.82 -12.61
N PHE A 42 4.59 2.05 -11.85
CA PHE A 42 5.02 2.40 -10.48
C PHE A 42 6.45 2.89 -10.42
N LEU A 43 7.27 2.58 -11.45
CA LEU A 43 8.70 2.83 -11.48
C LEU A 43 9.04 3.82 -12.59
N GLY A 44 9.77 4.88 -12.25
CA GLY A 44 10.29 5.85 -13.21
C GLY A 44 9.22 6.66 -13.95
N ASP A 45 9.63 7.24 -15.08
CA ASP A 45 8.82 8.11 -15.94
C ASP A 45 8.13 7.34 -17.07
N PHE A 46 7.34 6.36 -16.73
CA PHE A 46 6.58 5.60 -17.72
C PHE A 46 5.51 6.49 -18.38
N PRO A 47 5.48 6.65 -19.70
CA PRO A 47 4.48 7.45 -20.37
C PRO A 47 3.09 6.81 -20.25
N GLY A 48 2.08 7.62 -19.94
CA GLY A 48 0.71 7.18 -19.84
C GLY A 48 0.23 7.01 -18.39
N HIS A 49 -0.28 5.84 -18.02
CA HIS A 49 -0.79 5.60 -16.68
C HIS A 49 0.34 5.52 -15.65
N LYS A 50 0.19 6.27 -14.55
CA LYS A 50 1.08 6.26 -13.39
C LYS A 50 0.30 5.93 -12.13
N ASN A 51 0.97 5.27 -11.18
CA ASN A 51 0.52 5.19 -9.79
C ASN A 51 1.56 5.84 -8.89
N TYR A 52 1.10 6.72 -8.01
CA TYR A 52 1.94 7.27 -6.96
C TYR A 52 1.92 6.34 -5.76
N ASP A 53 3.07 5.99 -5.26
CA ASP A 53 3.22 5.12 -4.09
C ASP A 53 4.24 5.68 -3.10
N ARG A 54 4.32 5.07 -1.93
CA ARG A 54 5.23 5.47 -0.87
C ARG A 54 5.97 4.26 -0.33
N ASP A 55 7.27 4.44 -0.19
CA ASP A 55 8.16 3.48 0.41
C ASP A 55 9.02 4.18 1.47
N VAL A 56 9.62 3.44 2.37
CA VAL A 56 10.58 3.92 3.35
C VAL A 56 11.89 3.16 3.21
N LEU A 57 13.01 3.88 3.20
CA LEU A 57 14.36 3.34 3.30
C LEU A 57 14.74 3.25 4.79
N VAL A 58 15.18 2.08 5.22
CA VAL A 58 15.72 1.87 6.55
C VAL A 58 17.18 1.44 6.41
N ILE A 59 18.06 2.16 7.09
CA ILE A 59 19.49 1.87 7.20
C ILE A 59 19.77 1.42 8.62
N CYS A 60 20.50 0.33 8.78
CA CYS A 60 20.83 -0.24 10.07
C CYS A 60 22.34 -0.55 10.14
N ASP A 61 23.09 0.29 10.84
CA ASP A 61 24.53 0.15 10.94
C ASP A 61 24.95 -1.09 11.74
N GLU A 62 24.21 -1.36 12.83
CA GLU A 62 24.47 -2.49 13.72
C GLU A 62 23.23 -3.36 13.87
N PRO A 63 23.01 -4.36 13.01
CA PRO A 63 21.86 -5.26 13.14
C PRO A 63 21.89 -6.01 14.47
N ARG A 64 20.85 -5.82 15.28
CA ARG A 64 20.59 -6.56 16.53
C ARG A 64 19.31 -7.37 16.37
N LYS A 65 19.16 -8.44 17.13
CA LYS A 65 18.03 -9.36 17.00
C LYS A 65 16.67 -8.67 17.04
N GLU A 66 16.53 -7.64 17.85
CA GLU A 66 15.31 -6.87 18.05
C GLU A 66 15.07 -5.78 16.98
N ASN A 67 16.03 -5.56 16.09
CA ASN A 67 15.90 -4.55 15.03
C ASN A 67 14.98 -5.05 13.91
N SER A 68 14.26 -4.10 13.30
CA SER A 68 13.31 -4.39 12.21
C SER A 68 13.94 -5.08 10.99
N VAL A 69 15.22 -4.87 10.72
CA VAL A 69 15.94 -5.58 9.65
C VAL A 69 16.01 -7.09 9.90
N ASN A 70 16.32 -7.51 11.14
CA ASN A 70 16.36 -8.93 11.49
C ASN A 70 14.94 -9.52 11.55
N GLN A 71 13.95 -8.76 12.03
CA GLN A 71 12.56 -9.17 11.98
C GLN A 71 12.09 -9.40 10.52
N LEU A 72 12.54 -8.54 9.58
CA LEU A 72 12.21 -8.69 8.17
C LEU A 72 12.95 -9.86 7.51
N LEU A 73 14.18 -10.15 7.92
CA LEU A 73 14.92 -11.33 7.47
C LEU A 73 14.25 -12.62 7.95
N ASP A 74 13.89 -12.71 9.22
CA ASP A 74 13.15 -13.85 9.79
C ASP A 74 11.79 -14.06 9.09
N TYR A 75 11.10 -12.96 8.77
CA TYR A 75 9.86 -12.98 8.00
C TYR A 75 10.08 -13.52 6.58
N PHE A 76 11.12 -13.04 5.89
CA PHE A 76 11.49 -13.53 4.55
C PHE A 76 11.81 -15.01 4.57
N GLU A 77 12.64 -15.48 5.51
CA GLU A 77 13.00 -16.89 5.66
C GLU A 77 11.78 -17.75 5.94
N THR A 78 10.89 -17.28 6.80
CA THR A 78 9.62 -17.97 7.09
C THR A 78 8.78 -18.17 5.84
N ILE A 79 8.62 -17.15 5.00
CA ILE A 79 7.91 -17.29 3.71
C ILE A 79 8.66 -18.19 2.75
N TRP A 80 9.99 -18.06 2.70
CA TRP A 80 10.81 -18.83 1.78
C TRP A 80 10.75 -20.33 2.05
N GLU A 81 10.62 -20.75 3.31
CA GLU A 81 10.57 -22.13 3.75
C GLU A 81 9.15 -22.73 3.79
N GLN A 82 8.11 -21.92 3.60
CA GLN A 82 6.72 -22.40 3.57
C GLN A 82 6.50 -23.45 2.48
N GLU A 83 5.69 -24.45 2.78
CA GLU A 83 5.26 -25.49 1.80
C GLU A 83 4.57 -24.88 0.58
N ASP A 84 3.84 -23.77 0.77
CA ASP A 84 3.18 -23.04 -0.29
C ASP A 84 4.15 -22.18 -1.14
N SER A 85 5.45 -22.12 -0.80
CA SER A 85 6.52 -21.45 -1.53
C SER A 85 7.30 -22.42 -2.41
N GLY A 86 6.79 -22.68 -3.59
CA GLY A 86 7.41 -23.62 -4.55
C GLY A 86 8.46 -22.99 -5.46
N ASP A 87 9.43 -23.80 -5.90
CA ASP A 87 10.45 -23.35 -6.84
C ASP A 87 9.83 -22.90 -8.16
N PHE A 88 10.32 -21.79 -8.69
CA PHE A 88 10.01 -21.36 -10.04
C PHE A 88 10.72 -22.27 -11.04
N HIS A 89 10.02 -22.71 -12.09
CA HIS A 89 10.61 -23.57 -13.11
C HIS A 89 11.83 -22.91 -13.75
N ASN A 90 13.01 -23.40 -13.40
CA ASN A 90 14.26 -23.03 -14.05
C ASN A 90 14.50 -23.96 -15.27
N ASP A 91 13.62 -23.85 -16.27
CA ASP A 91 13.73 -24.68 -17.47
C ASP A 91 14.75 -24.07 -18.44
N LYS A 92 15.89 -24.77 -18.63
CA LYS A 92 16.92 -24.39 -19.61
C LYS A 92 16.36 -24.22 -21.05
N LYS A 93 15.25 -24.91 -21.39
CA LYS A 93 14.59 -24.75 -22.70
C LYS A 93 13.90 -23.37 -22.81
N LEU A 94 13.37 -22.84 -21.71
CA LEU A 94 12.81 -21.49 -21.69
C LEU A 94 13.88 -20.43 -21.91
N ALA A 95 15.04 -20.55 -21.25
CA ALA A 95 16.16 -19.64 -21.42
C ALA A 95 16.67 -19.60 -22.88
N ASN A 96 16.49 -20.67 -23.63
CA ASN A 96 16.90 -20.76 -25.03
C ASN A 96 15.87 -20.23 -26.04
N ARG A 97 14.67 -19.86 -25.62
CA ARG A 97 13.66 -19.27 -26.53
C ARG A 97 14.12 -17.91 -27.04
N LYS A 98 13.91 -17.65 -28.33
CA LYS A 98 14.27 -16.37 -28.97
C LYS A 98 13.67 -15.16 -28.26
N SER A 99 12.40 -15.25 -27.81
CA SER A 99 11.74 -14.17 -27.06
C SER A 99 12.40 -13.88 -25.71
N VAL A 100 12.85 -14.92 -24.99
CA VAL A 100 13.53 -14.76 -23.71
C VAL A 100 14.91 -14.13 -23.92
N LYS A 101 15.68 -14.63 -24.91
CA LYS A 101 16.98 -14.03 -25.25
C LYS A 101 16.87 -12.56 -25.67
N LYS A 102 15.81 -12.22 -26.45
CA LYS A 102 15.55 -10.83 -26.82
C LYS A 102 15.23 -9.98 -25.59
N ALA A 103 14.35 -10.44 -24.70
CA ALA A 103 14.00 -9.72 -23.48
C ALA A 103 15.23 -9.52 -22.55
N VAL A 104 16.10 -10.51 -22.44
CA VAL A 104 17.37 -10.38 -21.66
C VAL A 104 18.27 -9.31 -22.24
N LEU A 105 18.44 -9.27 -23.57
CA LEU A 105 19.24 -8.25 -24.24
C LEU A 105 18.65 -6.84 -24.03
N GLU A 106 17.35 -6.69 -24.22
CA GLU A 106 16.65 -5.41 -23.98
C GLU A 106 16.80 -4.92 -22.54
N LEU A 107 16.72 -5.83 -21.55
CA LEU A 107 16.95 -5.49 -20.14
C LEU A 107 18.40 -5.11 -19.87
N GLN A 108 19.37 -5.81 -20.47
CA GLN A 108 20.79 -5.48 -20.33
C GLN A 108 21.14 -4.12 -20.94
N GLU A 109 20.63 -3.84 -22.13
CA GLU A 109 20.81 -2.55 -22.80
C GLU A 109 20.16 -1.41 -22.00
N GLY A 110 18.94 -1.60 -21.54
CA GLY A 110 18.22 -0.64 -20.68
C GLY A 110 18.94 -0.38 -19.36
N TYR A 111 19.44 -1.44 -18.70
CA TYR A 111 20.25 -1.30 -17.49
C TYR A 111 21.54 -0.53 -17.75
N GLN A 112 22.26 -0.84 -18.84
CA GLN A 112 23.51 -0.17 -19.17
C GLN A 112 23.30 1.32 -19.50
N GLN A 113 22.20 1.64 -20.19
CA GLN A 113 21.81 3.02 -20.44
C GLN A 113 21.51 3.76 -19.14
N TYR A 114 20.62 3.22 -18.30
CA TYR A 114 20.25 3.78 -16.99
C TYR A 114 21.50 4.00 -16.10
N PHE A 115 22.37 2.99 -16.03
CA PHE A 115 23.60 3.06 -15.26
C PHE A 115 24.52 4.20 -15.72
N ASN A 116 24.68 4.38 -17.06
CA ASN A 116 25.50 5.43 -17.60
C ASN A 116 24.94 6.84 -17.36
N GLU A 117 23.62 6.96 -17.42
CA GLU A 117 22.90 8.25 -17.22
C GLU A 117 22.87 8.66 -15.75
N ASN A 118 22.94 7.69 -14.81
CA ASN A 118 22.74 7.92 -13.37
C ASN A 118 23.98 7.59 -12.51
N LYS A 119 25.20 7.60 -13.06
CA LYS A 119 26.43 7.25 -12.32
C LYS A 119 26.59 8.05 -11.04
N GLY A 120 26.36 9.36 -11.07
CA GLY A 120 26.49 10.22 -9.88
C GLY A 120 25.53 9.77 -8.78
N MET A 121 24.24 9.56 -9.11
CA MET A 121 23.26 9.07 -8.14
C MET A 121 23.64 7.70 -7.56
N ILE A 122 24.23 6.81 -8.36
CA ILE A 122 24.57 5.44 -7.92
C ILE A 122 25.82 5.43 -7.03
N PHE A 123 26.81 6.25 -7.29
CA PHE A 123 28.13 6.18 -6.63
C PHE A 123 28.43 7.34 -5.69
N ASP A 124 27.84 8.51 -5.94
CA ASP A 124 28.19 9.74 -5.23
C ASP A 124 27.14 10.14 -4.19
N THR A 125 25.99 9.46 -4.13
CA THR A 125 24.95 9.74 -3.14
C THR A 125 25.20 8.93 -1.89
N ASP A 126 25.43 9.60 -0.78
CA ASP A 126 25.36 8.99 0.55
C ASP A 126 23.91 9.06 1.06
N TYR A 127 23.21 7.94 0.94
CA TYR A 127 21.80 7.88 1.37
C TYR A 127 21.64 8.03 2.90
N THR A 128 22.69 7.95 3.69
CA THR A 128 22.61 8.21 5.14
C THR A 128 22.33 9.67 5.44
N ASP A 129 22.81 10.59 4.58
CA ASP A 129 22.53 12.03 4.70
C ASP A 129 21.05 12.39 4.53
N GLU A 130 20.26 11.50 3.89
CA GLU A 130 18.83 11.67 3.65
C GLU A 130 17.96 10.94 4.69
N THR A 131 18.57 10.36 5.73
CA THR A 131 17.86 9.60 6.77
C THR A 131 17.85 10.32 8.11
N PHE A 132 16.94 9.91 8.99
CA PHE A 132 16.83 10.41 10.35
C PHE A 132 16.96 9.26 11.34
N GLU A 133 17.60 9.52 12.46
CA GLU A 133 17.58 8.60 13.60
C GLU A 133 16.15 8.37 14.08
N THR A 134 15.84 7.17 14.48
CA THR A 134 14.52 6.79 14.98
C THR A 134 14.63 6.21 16.39
N GLU A 135 13.65 6.53 17.25
CA GLU A 135 13.58 5.94 18.58
C GLU A 135 13.27 4.44 18.51
N LYS A 136 12.37 4.06 17.61
CA LYS A 136 11.95 2.66 17.43
C LYS A 136 11.31 2.44 16.06
N ILE A 137 11.63 1.30 15.45
CA ILE A 137 10.91 0.75 14.29
C ILE A 137 10.41 -0.64 14.68
N ALA A 138 9.12 -0.90 14.51
CA ALA A 138 8.51 -2.21 14.70
C ALA A 138 7.92 -2.70 13.38
N LEU A 139 8.22 -3.96 13.02
CA LEU A 139 7.59 -4.66 11.91
C LEU A 139 6.34 -5.37 12.41
N VAL A 140 5.23 -5.18 11.70
CA VAL A 140 3.97 -5.87 11.97
C VAL A 140 3.51 -6.58 10.70
N SER A 141 3.08 -7.83 10.83
CA SER A 141 2.63 -8.66 9.70
C SER A 141 1.35 -9.40 9.99
N ASN A 142 0.60 -9.71 8.94
CA ASN A 142 -0.43 -10.72 9.00
C ASN A 142 0.19 -12.14 9.08
N PRO A 143 -0.55 -13.13 9.62
CA PRO A 143 -0.11 -14.52 9.62
C PRO A 143 0.23 -15.03 8.22
N ILE A 144 1.30 -15.85 8.12
CA ILE A 144 1.80 -16.38 6.85
C ILE A 144 1.17 -17.75 6.59
N HIS A 145 0.07 -17.78 5.86
CA HIS A 145 -0.57 -18.99 5.34
C HIS A 145 -1.59 -18.62 4.25
N THR A 146 -2.07 -19.59 3.48
CA THR A 146 -2.94 -19.37 2.33
C THR A 146 -4.44 -19.39 2.65
N ALA A 147 -4.82 -19.74 3.89
CA ALA A 147 -6.19 -19.68 4.37
C ALA A 147 -6.61 -18.25 4.78
N SER A 148 -7.87 -18.07 5.16
CA SER A 148 -8.34 -16.85 5.81
C SER A 148 -7.58 -16.62 7.11
N LYS A 149 -7.19 -15.38 7.36
CA LYS A 149 -6.29 -14.97 8.44
C LYS A 149 -7.02 -14.28 9.57
N GLU A 150 -6.45 -14.38 10.76
CA GLU A 150 -6.76 -13.48 11.86
C GLU A 150 -6.31 -12.06 11.46
N PRO A 151 -7.12 -11.02 11.72
CA PRO A 151 -6.87 -9.64 11.30
C PRO A 151 -5.84 -8.94 12.20
N VAL A 152 -4.62 -9.50 12.29
CA VAL A 152 -3.59 -9.05 13.25
C VAL A 152 -3.16 -7.62 12.96
N VAL A 153 -2.84 -7.29 11.70
CA VAL A 153 -2.44 -5.93 11.32
C VAL A 153 -3.57 -4.94 11.57
N TRP A 154 -4.81 -5.28 11.18
CA TRP A 154 -5.96 -4.42 11.44
C TRP A 154 -6.17 -4.14 12.93
N TYR A 155 -6.13 -5.18 13.76
CA TYR A 155 -6.29 -5.03 15.20
C TYR A 155 -5.22 -4.12 15.80
N GLN A 156 -3.94 -4.35 15.47
CA GLN A 156 -2.85 -3.53 15.98
C GLN A 156 -2.93 -2.09 15.48
N LEU A 157 -3.29 -1.86 14.22
CA LEU A 157 -3.53 -0.52 13.71
C LEU A 157 -4.69 0.17 14.42
N GLY A 158 -5.78 -0.54 14.66
CA GLY A 158 -6.95 -0.03 15.39
C GLY A 158 -6.56 0.43 16.80
N GLU A 159 -5.83 -0.40 17.55
CA GLU A 159 -5.37 -0.05 18.91
C GLU A 159 -4.39 1.13 18.92
N LEU A 160 -3.46 1.19 17.95
CA LEU A 160 -2.57 2.34 17.80
C LEU A 160 -3.34 3.62 17.50
N MET A 161 -4.28 3.58 16.55
CA MET A 161 -5.09 4.74 16.19
C MET A 161 -6.01 5.20 17.34
N LYS A 162 -6.62 4.29 18.09
CA LYS A 162 -7.41 4.61 19.30
C LYS A 162 -6.58 5.25 20.40
N SER A 163 -5.27 4.99 20.45
CA SER A 163 -4.37 5.59 21.44
C SER A 163 -3.97 7.04 21.12
N ALA A 164 -4.31 7.54 19.93
CA ALA A 164 -4.04 8.91 19.52
C ALA A 164 -4.77 9.93 20.42
N LYS A 165 -4.12 11.06 20.67
CA LYS A 165 -4.67 12.13 21.52
C LYS A 165 -5.21 13.30 20.72
N ASN A 166 -4.63 13.54 19.54
CA ASN A 166 -4.91 14.72 18.74
C ASN A 166 -5.39 14.40 17.35
N ARG A 167 -4.72 13.48 16.65
CA ARG A 167 -5.01 13.21 15.24
C ARG A 167 -4.63 11.81 14.77
N VAL A 168 -5.44 11.33 13.82
CA VAL A 168 -5.09 10.20 12.94
C VAL A 168 -5.38 10.63 11.51
N LYS A 169 -4.41 10.49 10.64
CA LYS A 169 -4.52 10.78 9.22
C LYS A 169 -4.12 9.55 8.40
N ILE A 170 -5.02 9.06 7.56
CA ILE A 170 -4.82 7.86 6.75
C ILE A 170 -4.76 8.26 5.27
N HIS A 171 -3.80 7.72 4.52
CA HIS A 171 -3.80 7.69 3.07
C HIS A 171 -3.87 6.26 2.58
N THR A 172 -4.84 5.95 1.71
CA THR A 172 -5.04 4.62 1.14
C THR A 172 -5.61 4.72 -0.28
N PRO A 173 -5.30 3.78 -1.19
CA PRO A 173 -5.79 3.85 -2.56
C PRO A 173 -7.31 3.67 -2.68
N TYR A 174 -7.92 2.90 -1.80
CA TYR A 174 -9.35 2.60 -1.75
C TYR A 174 -9.78 2.09 -0.39
N ILE A 175 -11.08 2.01 -0.18
CA ILE A 175 -11.71 1.61 1.08
C ILE A 175 -12.76 0.53 0.75
N ILE A 176 -12.59 -0.68 1.32
CA ILE A 176 -13.54 -1.80 1.20
C ILE A 176 -13.67 -2.48 2.56
N CYS A 177 -14.46 -1.88 3.45
CA CYS A 177 -14.56 -2.30 4.84
C CYS A 177 -15.81 -3.13 5.13
N ASN A 178 -15.73 -4.02 6.11
CA ASN A 178 -16.87 -4.69 6.73
C ASN A 178 -17.34 -3.95 8.00
N ASP A 179 -18.38 -4.46 8.63
CA ASP A 179 -18.97 -3.81 9.81
C ASP A 179 -17.98 -3.73 10.99
N MET A 180 -17.15 -4.74 11.22
CA MET A 180 -16.11 -4.71 12.26
C MET A 180 -15.11 -3.58 12.01
N MET A 181 -14.72 -3.36 10.78
CA MET A 181 -13.80 -2.29 10.41
C MET A 181 -14.45 -0.90 10.58
N TYR A 182 -15.72 -0.75 10.23
CA TYR A 182 -16.48 0.49 10.47
C TYR A 182 -16.62 0.77 11.96
N ASN A 183 -16.97 -0.22 12.78
CA ASN A 183 -17.06 -0.07 14.23
C ASN A 183 -15.74 0.40 14.85
N THR A 184 -14.60 -0.13 14.36
CA THR A 184 -13.28 0.36 14.78
C THR A 184 -13.09 1.85 14.47
N TRP A 185 -13.56 2.31 13.30
CA TRP A 185 -13.47 3.73 12.94
C TRP A 185 -14.41 4.62 13.76
N GLU A 186 -15.62 4.15 14.09
CA GLU A 186 -16.53 4.83 15.01
C GLU A 186 -15.86 5.03 16.37
N GLU A 187 -15.25 3.96 16.95
CA GLU A 187 -14.52 4.05 18.21
C GLU A 187 -13.32 5.03 18.15
N ILE A 188 -12.62 5.11 17.01
CA ILE A 188 -11.54 6.08 16.83
C ILE A 188 -12.12 7.50 16.76
N ALA A 189 -13.15 7.73 15.97
CA ALA A 189 -13.78 9.04 15.78
C ALA A 189 -14.36 9.61 17.08
N GLU A 190 -14.87 8.76 17.98
CA GLU A 190 -15.36 9.17 19.29
C GLU A 190 -14.26 9.72 20.20
N ASN A 191 -13.01 9.29 20.02
CA ASN A 191 -11.92 9.59 20.95
C ASN A 191 -10.83 10.49 20.36
N VAL A 192 -10.72 10.56 19.03
CA VAL A 192 -9.66 11.30 18.33
C VAL A 192 -10.25 12.54 17.64
N PRO A 193 -9.87 13.77 18.06
CA PRO A 193 -10.50 15.00 17.56
C PRO A 193 -10.37 15.23 16.05
N ASN A 194 -9.26 14.78 15.44
CA ASN A 194 -8.98 14.96 14.02
C ASN A 194 -8.71 13.59 13.38
N PHE A 195 -9.76 12.97 12.86
CA PHE A 195 -9.67 11.67 12.20
C PHE A 195 -10.04 11.79 10.73
N SER A 196 -9.08 11.59 9.84
CA SER A 196 -9.27 11.79 8.41
C SER A 196 -8.65 10.67 7.56
N ILE A 197 -9.23 10.46 6.38
CA ILE A 197 -8.75 9.52 5.38
C ILE A 197 -8.77 10.17 4.00
N MET A 198 -7.64 10.09 3.26
CA MET A 198 -7.58 10.40 1.84
C MET A 198 -7.61 9.12 1.03
N THR A 199 -8.46 9.09 0.02
CA THR A 199 -8.56 8.00 -0.96
C THR A 199 -8.79 8.57 -2.36
N ASN A 200 -8.57 7.77 -3.41
CA ASN A 200 -8.89 8.23 -4.76
C ASN A 200 -10.40 8.49 -4.91
N SER A 201 -10.77 9.58 -5.58
CA SER A 201 -12.14 9.76 -6.03
C SER A 201 -12.60 8.62 -6.94
N VAL A 202 -13.90 8.43 -7.10
CA VAL A 202 -14.46 7.41 -8.00
C VAL A 202 -13.92 7.57 -9.42
N ALA A 203 -13.68 8.79 -9.87
CA ALA A 203 -13.14 9.09 -11.20
C ALA A 203 -11.63 8.83 -11.31
N ASN A 204 -10.87 9.02 -10.24
CA ASN A 204 -9.40 8.92 -10.24
C ASN A 204 -8.88 7.52 -9.91
N ASN A 205 -9.68 6.67 -9.27
CA ASN A 205 -9.23 5.36 -8.78
C ASN A 205 -8.93 4.36 -9.91
N GLY A 206 -7.71 3.82 -9.95
CA GLY A 206 -7.29 2.80 -10.91
C GLY A 206 -7.99 1.44 -10.74
N ASN A 207 -8.51 1.13 -9.52
CA ASN A 207 -9.20 -0.12 -9.22
C ASN A 207 -10.73 0.04 -9.38
N PRO A 208 -11.37 -0.63 -10.37
CA PRO A 208 -12.81 -0.53 -10.58
C PRO A 208 -13.64 -1.10 -9.42
N PHE A 209 -13.14 -2.10 -8.69
CA PHE A 209 -13.82 -2.67 -7.53
C PHE A 209 -13.78 -1.71 -6.35
N GLY A 210 -12.61 -1.14 -6.06
CA GLY A 210 -12.46 -0.11 -5.03
C GLY A 210 -13.33 1.11 -5.31
N SER A 211 -13.39 1.58 -6.57
CA SER A 211 -14.28 2.67 -6.98
C SER A 211 -15.75 2.35 -6.75
N ALA A 212 -16.16 1.15 -7.10
CA ALA A 212 -17.56 0.73 -7.02
C ALA A 212 -18.00 0.54 -5.57
N ASP A 213 -17.19 -0.09 -4.74
CA ASP A 213 -17.50 -0.29 -3.32
C ASP A 213 -17.51 1.04 -2.56
N TYR A 214 -16.53 1.90 -2.80
CA TYR A 214 -16.49 3.24 -2.22
C TYR A 214 -17.72 4.07 -2.61
N ALA A 215 -18.05 4.13 -3.90
CA ALA A 215 -19.23 4.86 -4.36
C ALA A 215 -20.54 4.38 -3.72
N LYS A 216 -20.65 3.08 -3.43
CA LYS A 216 -21.83 2.49 -2.77
C LYS A 216 -21.88 2.78 -1.26
N ASN A 217 -20.71 2.77 -0.61
CA ASN A 217 -20.61 2.81 0.85
C ASN A 217 -20.14 4.18 1.40
N ARG A 218 -19.95 5.19 0.55
CA ARG A 218 -19.42 6.51 0.92
C ARG A 218 -20.14 7.11 2.15
N ASN A 219 -21.46 7.13 2.15
CA ASN A 219 -22.22 7.66 3.28
C ASN A 219 -22.07 6.81 4.55
N LYS A 220 -21.93 5.48 4.40
CA LYS A 220 -21.65 4.61 5.53
C LYS A 220 -20.30 4.90 6.15
N ILE A 221 -19.28 5.22 5.32
CA ILE A 221 -17.97 5.62 5.79
C ILE A 221 -18.03 6.98 6.51
N LEU A 222 -18.70 7.97 5.91
CA LEU A 222 -18.89 9.29 6.54
C LEU A 222 -19.60 9.18 7.90
N ASN A 223 -20.61 8.30 7.99
CA ASN A 223 -21.36 8.09 9.23
C ASN A 223 -20.52 7.50 10.38
N THR A 224 -19.32 6.99 10.12
CA THR A 224 -18.37 6.59 11.19
C THR A 224 -17.71 7.79 11.88
N GLY A 225 -17.92 9.00 11.36
CA GLY A 225 -17.31 10.22 11.89
C GLY A 225 -15.92 10.54 11.31
N ILE A 226 -15.44 9.76 10.34
CA ILE A 226 -14.17 10.04 9.67
C ILE A 226 -14.33 11.07 8.55
N ASP A 227 -13.45 12.05 8.50
CA ASP A 227 -13.36 13.01 7.39
C ASP A 227 -12.76 12.36 6.15
N ILE A 228 -13.49 12.36 5.03
CA ILE A 228 -13.02 11.76 3.77
C ILE A 228 -12.52 12.84 2.82
N TRP A 229 -11.29 12.68 2.34
CA TRP A 229 -10.70 13.49 1.29
C TRP A 229 -10.57 12.68 0.00
N GLU A 230 -11.25 13.11 -1.06
CA GLU A 230 -11.25 12.47 -2.38
C GLU A 230 -10.16 13.09 -3.26
N TYR A 231 -9.12 12.30 -3.57
CA TYR A 231 -7.98 12.72 -4.38
C TYR A 231 -8.32 12.76 -5.87
N GLU A 232 -7.98 13.89 -6.52
CA GLU A 232 -8.31 14.23 -7.91
C GLU A 232 -7.06 14.54 -8.77
N GLY A 233 -5.89 14.02 -8.41
CA GLY A 233 -4.61 14.42 -9.02
C GLY A 233 -4.32 13.86 -10.42
N GLY A 234 -5.25 13.14 -11.05
CA GLY A 234 -5.14 12.64 -12.44
C GLY A 234 -4.44 11.28 -12.58
N TYR A 235 -3.44 10.99 -11.78
CA TYR A 235 -2.85 9.65 -11.63
C TYR A 235 -3.37 8.99 -10.37
N SER A 236 -3.47 7.65 -10.36
CA SER A 236 -3.98 6.95 -9.19
C SER A 236 -2.98 7.02 -8.03
N TYR A 237 -3.45 7.44 -6.85
CA TYR A 237 -2.68 7.33 -5.62
C TYR A 237 -2.75 5.87 -5.12
N HIS A 238 -1.62 5.30 -4.73
CA HIS A 238 -1.55 3.91 -4.28
C HIS A 238 -0.79 3.73 -2.96
N GLY A 239 -0.24 4.78 -2.37
CA GLY A 239 0.45 4.74 -1.08
C GLY A 239 -0.48 4.33 0.07
N LYS A 240 0.08 3.65 1.07
CA LYS A 240 -0.57 3.25 2.30
C LYS A 240 0.24 3.79 3.46
N SER A 241 -0.28 4.82 4.10
CA SER A 241 0.41 5.49 5.20
C SER A 241 -0.57 5.98 6.24
N ILE A 242 -0.15 6.01 7.49
CA ILE A 242 -0.92 6.56 8.60
C ILE A 242 0.00 7.44 9.44
N LEU A 243 -0.48 8.62 9.80
CA LEU A 243 0.10 9.46 10.84
C LEU A 243 -0.76 9.36 12.10
N ILE A 244 -0.12 9.17 13.24
CA ILE A 244 -0.76 9.15 14.55
C ILE A 244 -0.03 10.16 15.42
N ASP A 245 -0.73 11.18 15.83
CA ASP A 245 -0.17 12.37 16.51
C ASP A 245 1.06 12.93 15.76
N ASP A 246 2.10 13.37 16.50
CA ASP A 246 3.26 14.05 15.93
C ASP A 246 4.54 13.19 15.94
N ASP A 247 4.44 11.92 16.35
CA ASP A 247 5.61 11.06 16.55
C ASP A 247 5.52 9.66 15.99
N LEU A 248 4.31 9.18 15.64
CA LEU A 248 4.14 7.86 15.05
C LEU A 248 3.76 7.92 13.57
N SER A 249 4.46 7.13 12.77
CA SER A 249 4.20 6.94 11.34
C SER A 249 4.04 5.47 11.02
N VAL A 250 3.08 5.14 10.15
CA VAL A 250 2.91 3.78 9.61
C VAL A 250 3.03 3.82 8.10
N ILE A 251 3.87 2.97 7.54
CA ILE A 251 4.06 2.82 6.09
C ILE A 251 4.14 1.33 5.77
N GLY A 252 3.51 0.90 4.68
CA GLY A 252 3.60 -0.50 4.27
C GLY A 252 2.72 -0.88 3.10
N SER A 253 2.34 -2.16 3.06
CA SER A 253 1.55 -2.72 1.98
C SER A 253 0.04 -2.77 2.27
N PHE A 254 -0.36 -2.61 3.54
CA PHE A 254 -1.73 -2.82 4.03
C PHE A 254 -2.72 -1.78 3.51
N ASN A 255 -3.72 -2.23 2.76
CA ASN A 255 -4.84 -1.39 2.33
C ASN A 255 -5.97 -1.39 3.38
N MET A 256 -6.82 -0.37 3.35
CA MET A 256 -8.06 -0.33 4.13
C MET A 256 -9.15 -1.19 3.46
N ASP A 257 -8.87 -2.49 3.30
CA ASP A 257 -9.79 -3.43 2.67
C ASP A 257 -9.82 -4.81 3.36
N MET A 258 -10.88 -5.56 3.06
CA MET A 258 -11.09 -6.89 3.64
C MET A 258 -10.05 -7.91 3.14
N ARG A 259 -9.52 -7.71 1.94
CA ARG A 259 -8.51 -8.60 1.38
C ARG A 259 -7.19 -8.48 2.15
N SER A 260 -6.70 -7.27 2.37
CA SER A 260 -5.54 -7.02 3.23
C SER A 260 -5.76 -7.47 4.66
N THR A 261 -7.01 -7.34 5.16
CA THR A 261 -7.35 -7.71 6.54
C THR A 261 -7.38 -9.22 6.76
N TYR A 262 -7.92 -10.01 5.80
CA TYR A 262 -8.24 -11.43 6.05
C TYR A 262 -7.60 -12.43 5.09
N LEU A 263 -7.02 -12.01 3.99
CA LEU A 263 -6.57 -12.93 2.93
C LEU A 263 -5.08 -12.83 2.61
N ASP A 264 -4.58 -11.64 2.41
CA ASP A 264 -3.22 -11.45 1.92
C ASP A 264 -2.18 -11.43 3.05
N THR A 265 -0.94 -11.79 2.74
CA THR A 265 0.17 -11.40 3.61
C THR A 265 0.35 -9.89 3.47
N GLU A 266 0.63 -9.24 4.57
CA GLU A 266 0.83 -7.79 4.62
C GLU A 266 1.95 -7.45 5.59
N LEU A 267 2.71 -6.42 5.27
CA LEU A 267 3.73 -5.86 6.12
C LEU A 267 3.53 -4.37 6.31
N ILE A 268 3.66 -3.92 7.55
CA ILE A 268 3.75 -2.50 7.89
C ILE A 268 4.93 -2.25 8.82
N LEU A 269 5.51 -1.06 8.72
CA LEU A 269 6.42 -0.51 9.71
C LEU A 269 5.69 0.53 10.54
N VAL A 270 5.82 0.41 11.85
CA VAL A 270 5.43 1.43 12.82
C VAL A 270 6.70 2.11 13.30
N ILE A 271 6.85 3.38 12.98
CA ILE A 271 8.07 4.16 13.18
C ILE A 271 7.78 5.27 14.19
N ARG A 272 8.52 5.29 15.29
CA ARG A 272 8.50 6.40 16.24
C ARG A 272 9.68 7.35 15.95
N SER A 273 9.37 8.49 15.38
CA SER A 273 10.28 9.61 15.11
C SER A 273 9.47 10.83 14.71
N LYS A 274 9.72 11.96 15.30
CA LYS A 274 9.08 13.24 14.93
C LYS A 274 9.52 13.73 13.57
N GLU A 275 10.77 13.53 13.23
CA GLU A 275 11.37 13.93 11.95
C GLU A 275 10.72 13.16 10.80
N ILE A 276 10.62 11.82 10.93
CA ILE A 276 9.96 10.97 9.94
C ILE A 276 8.46 11.29 9.86
N ASN A 277 7.81 11.51 11.00
CA ASN A 277 6.39 11.88 11.02
C ASN A 277 6.16 13.19 10.26
N LYS A 278 6.98 14.20 10.48
CA LYS A 278 6.93 15.49 9.78
C LYS A 278 7.22 15.33 8.28
N GLN A 279 8.24 14.57 7.88
CA GLN A 279 8.56 14.29 6.47
C GLN A 279 7.40 13.58 5.77
N LEU A 280 6.80 12.60 6.46
CA LEU A 280 5.63 11.89 5.94
C LEU A 280 4.44 12.85 5.78
N GLU A 281 4.17 13.72 6.76
CA GLU A 281 3.10 14.70 6.71
C GLU A 281 3.26 15.67 5.55
N GLU A 282 4.46 16.22 5.36
CA GLU A 282 4.76 17.12 4.24
C GLU A 282 4.46 16.43 2.90
N GLY A 283 4.89 15.17 2.74
CA GLY A 283 4.60 14.38 1.56
C GLY A 283 3.11 14.02 1.41
N MET A 284 2.36 13.85 2.49
CA MET A 284 0.90 13.62 2.45
C MET A 284 0.14 14.88 2.05
N MET A 285 0.53 16.03 2.56
CA MET A 285 -0.10 17.33 2.24
C MET A 285 -0.08 17.66 0.75
N GLU A 286 0.94 17.26 0.00
CA GLU A 286 0.99 17.50 -1.45
C GLU A 286 -0.17 16.81 -2.19
N TYR A 287 -0.63 15.67 -1.72
CA TYR A 287 -1.81 14.98 -2.28
C TYR A 287 -3.11 15.58 -1.76
N GLU A 288 -3.14 16.03 -0.51
CA GLU A 288 -4.33 16.67 0.06
C GLU A 288 -4.67 18.00 -0.61
N LYS A 289 -3.67 18.78 -1.05
CA LYS A 289 -3.86 20.02 -1.81
C LYS A 289 -4.59 19.82 -3.15
N VAL A 290 -4.63 18.62 -3.66
CA VAL A 290 -5.38 18.24 -4.88
C VAL A 290 -6.52 17.26 -4.55
N SER A 291 -7.07 17.35 -3.35
CA SER A 291 -8.19 16.57 -2.85
C SER A 291 -9.33 17.48 -2.38
N ARG A 292 -10.54 16.95 -2.36
CA ARG A 292 -11.75 17.65 -1.87
C ARG A 292 -12.37 16.85 -0.74
N GLN A 293 -12.75 17.51 0.34
CA GLN A 293 -13.42 16.84 1.45
C GLN A 293 -14.89 16.55 1.10
N ALA A 294 -15.26 15.31 1.19
CA ALA A 294 -16.61 14.85 0.93
C ALA A 294 -17.52 15.13 2.14
N LEU A 295 -18.73 15.66 1.91
CA LEU A 295 -19.71 15.92 2.96
C LEU A 295 -20.92 14.98 2.84
N GLU A 296 -21.66 14.81 3.94
CA GLU A 296 -22.82 13.91 4.04
C GLU A 296 -23.97 14.29 3.10
N ASP A 297 -24.14 15.59 2.84
CA ASP A 297 -25.16 16.11 1.94
C ASP A 297 -24.85 15.92 0.44
N GLY A 298 -23.68 15.30 0.15
CA GLY A 298 -23.18 15.07 -1.22
C GLY A 298 -22.43 16.23 -1.81
N THR A 299 -22.27 17.34 -1.10
CA THR A 299 -21.41 18.47 -1.49
C THR A 299 -19.97 18.24 -1.07
N TYR A 300 -19.10 19.21 -1.35
CA TYR A 300 -17.68 19.16 -1.02
C TYR A 300 -17.24 20.44 -0.33
N HIS A 301 -16.43 20.30 0.70
CA HIS A 301 -15.56 21.37 1.17
C HIS A 301 -14.27 21.34 0.34
N ASP A 302 -13.99 22.42 -0.38
CA ASP A 302 -12.88 22.51 -1.34
C ASP A 302 -12.07 23.80 -1.12
N PRO A 303 -11.20 23.82 -0.12
CA PRO A 303 -10.39 24.99 0.21
C PRO A 303 -9.30 25.29 -0.84
N TYR A 304 -8.97 24.31 -1.68
CA TYR A 304 -7.91 24.42 -2.69
C TYR A 304 -8.42 24.66 -4.10
N HIS A 305 -9.74 24.76 -4.29
CA HIS A 305 -10.38 24.96 -5.61
C HIS A 305 -9.96 23.89 -6.64
N VAL A 306 -9.98 22.65 -6.23
CA VAL A 306 -9.55 21.51 -7.03
C VAL A 306 -10.55 21.23 -8.15
N LYS A 307 -10.06 21.16 -9.38
CA LYS A 307 -10.90 20.78 -10.53
C LYS A 307 -11.16 19.27 -10.47
N PRO A 308 -12.42 18.83 -10.28
CA PRO A 308 -12.74 17.40 -10.23
C PRO A 308 -12.50 16.72 -11.58
N ILE A 309 -12.08 15.46 -11.52
CA ILE A 309 -11.98 14.62 -12.71
C ILE A 309 -13.40 14.20 -13.14
N GLU A 310 -13.71 14.39 -14.42
CA GLU A 310 -15.00 13.99 -14.96
C GLU A 310 -15.14 12.46 -14.99
N LEU A 311 -16.23 11.95 -14.42
CA LEU A 311 -16.57 10.55 -14.47
C LEU A 311 -17.13 10.19 -15.84
N THR A 312 -16.33 9.57 -16.70
CA THR A 312 -16.74 9.18 -18.05
C THR A 312 -17.92 8.21 -18.03
N LYS A 313 -18.78 8.26 -19.07
CA LYS A 313 -19.93 7.32 -19.22
C LYS A 313 -19.50 5.85 -19.16
N LYS A 314 -18.35 5.52 -19.73
CA LYS A 314 -17.78 4.16 -19.66
C LYS A 314 -17.48 3.76 -18.22
N ARG A 315 -16.89 4.66 -17.42
CA ARG A 315 -16.55 4.41 -16.03
C ARG A 315 -17.81 4.30 -15.17
N GLN A 316 -18.77 5.21 -15.34
CA GLN A 316 -20.07 5.14 -14.65
C GLN A 316 -20.73 3.78 -14.86
N ARG A 317 -20.79 3.30 -16.14
CA ARG A 317 -21.32 1.98 -16.46
C ARG A 317 -20.53 0.84 -15.78
N ASN A 318 -19.20 0.90 -15.77
CA ASN A 318 -18.39 -0.13 -15.14
C ASN A 318 -18.61 -0.15 -13.62
N VAL A 319 -18.63 1.00 -12.96
CA VAL A 319 -18.92 1.12 -11.52
C VAL A 319 -20.30 0.52 -11.22
N PHE A 320 -21.33 0.89 -12.00
CA PHE A 320 -22.69 0.35 -11.86
C PHE A 320 -22.72 -1.18 -11.99
N LEU A 321 -22.05 -1.73 -13.02
CA LEU A 321 -22.01 -3.18 -13.24
C LEU A 321 -21.32 -3.91 -12.08
N VAL A 322 -20.19 -3.40 -11.60
CA VAL A 322 -19.46 -3.99 -10.46
C VAL A 322 -20.33 -3.96 -9.20
N GLN A 323 -20.98 -2.83 -8.90
CA GLN A 323 -21.86 -2.70 -7.73
C GLN A 323 -23.00 -3.72 -7.71
N HIS A 324 -23.62 -3.99 -8.86
CA HIS A 324 -24.81 -4.82 -8.95
C HIS A 324 -24.50 -6.30 -9.18
N LEU A 325 -23.45 -6.61 -9.96
CA LEU A 325 -23.13 -7.99 -10.32
C LEU A 325 -22.10 -8.64 -9.39
N LEU A 326 -21.19 -7.86 -8.79
CA LEU A 326 -20.07 -8.38 -8.03
C LEU A 326 -20.06 -7.93 -6.56
N GLY A 327 -21.08 -7.22 -6.10
CA GLY A 327 -21.19 -6.75 -4.71
C GLY A 327 -21.19 -7.87 -3.66
N TRP A 328 -21.60 -9.08 -4.04
CA TRP A 328 -21.54 -10.27 -3.18
C TRP A 328 -20.11 -10.77 -2.96
N ALA A 329 -19.20 -10.47 -3.89
CA ALA A 329 -17.80 -10.92 -3.83
C ALA A 329 -16.85 -9.87 -3.20
N ARG A 330 -17.38 -8.82 -2.58
CA ARG A 330 -16.60 -7.70 -2.03
C ARG A 330 -15.53 -8.13 -1.00
N TYR A 331 -15.72 -9.28 -0.36
CA TYR A 331 -14.74 -9.87 0.58
C TYR A 331 -13.47 -10.40 -0.11
N LEU A 332 -13.46 -10.45 -1.46
CA LEU A 332 -12.30 -10.86 -2.26
C LEU A 332 -11.45 -9.66 -2.73
N PHE A 333 -11.89 -8.44 -2.40
CA PHE A 333 -11.28 -7.19 -2.86
C PHE A 333 -10.91 -6.29 -1.69
#